data_a47b0bf6432f6e55065b1867b6af7cb3
#
_entry.id   a47b0bf6432f6e55065b1867b6af7cb3
#
_cell.length_a   1.000
_cell.length_b   1.000
_cell.length_c   1.000
_cell.angle_alpha   90.00
_cell.angle_beta   90.00
_cell.angle_gamma   90.00
#
_symmetry.space_group_name_H-M   'P 1'
#
loop_
_entity.id
_entity.type
_entity.pdbx_description
1 polymer ?
#
loop_
_entity_poly.entity_id
_entity_poly.type
_entity_poly.pdbx_seq_one_letter_code
_entity_poly.pdbx_strand_id
1 'polypeptide(L)'
;MPPTYNRNQTALVLESDSLILPRRCLFKAKMRVPKRPTVTFCLSLLFSLSPSEFRSPHFLLTRFSHSSPLRRRAIHTVGVNQLHASYRMDGPGVDEKMTQVQSTTVSDGGHDPIIWSSPGGGQKINIGNQIFCNRSLNMRNIVAVGFDMDYTLAQYKPETFESLAYEGTIKKLVKELGYPPELSAWTFDWKYMVRGLVLDKKRGNILKMDRHKYVKVAYHGFRELSKEDKVAAYGSTLTRDAFDEPDYALIDTLFSLAEAYLFAQLVDFKDTNPGRLPEGADYSHMYRDVRAAVDMCHRDGTLKQMVAKDPKRYINEDTAIFPMLKMLRESERATFLVTNSLWDYTNIVMNLLCGSQNLDGSLNLNFEWLQYFNVVITGSAKPGFFHDEKRANLFEVDPDSGMLLNTDNGTPMPQVGNTFRLPLKSSNESCKVFQGGNVGHLHKLLGIESSSQVLYVGDHIYGDILRSKKVLGWRTMLVVPELEKEVELLWELRETRKQLRMMRNHRDLIEDKIHHLKWSLEIEVFDGNEKRKQMSELENLESQREEVRFSHQQAQREFHQKFHKVWGQLMKTGYQNSRFAHQVERFACLYTSQVTNLSLYSPDKYYRPSEDFMPHEFDILGL
;
A
#
# COMPACT_ATOMS: atom_id res chain seq x y z
N MET A 1 10.74 -63.19 25.07
CA MET A 1 10.61 -64.49 24.36
C MET A 1 9.54 -64.33 23.31
N PRO A 2 9.87 -64.55 22.01
CA PRO A 2 8.89 -64.51 20.90
C PRO A 2 8.32 -65.88 20.58
N PRO A 3 7.43 -65.99 19.59
CA PRO A 3 7.78 -66.54 18.29
C PRO A 3 7.14 -65.73 17.14
N THR A 4 7.88 -65.36 16.07
CA THR A 4 8.44 -66.05 14.88
C THR A 4 7.47 -66.92 14.09
N TYR A 5 7.28 -66.59 12.81
CA TYR A 5 7.28 -67.41 11.59
C TYR A 5 6.68 -66.59 10.45
N ASN A 6 7.36 -66.18 9.42
CA ASN A 6 8.18 -66.72 8.34
C ASN A 6 7.41 -67.09 7.06
N ARG A 7 7.76 -66.45 5.94
CA ARG A 7 8.05 -66.84 4.54
C ARG A 7 6.93 -67.49 3.69
N ASN A 8 6.74 -67.01 2.47
CA ASN A 8 7.39 -67.37 1.20
C ASN A 8 6.74 -66.58 0.06
N GLN A 9 7.45 -65.83 -0.75
CA GLN A 9 8.11 -66.11 -2.02
C GLN A 9 7.25 -66.86 -3.06
N THR A 10 7.01 -66.17 -4.18
CA THR A 10 7.47 -66.66 -5.50
C THR A 10 7.40 -65.54 -6.54
N ALA A 11 8.56 -65.35 -7.16
CA ALA A 11 8.77 -64.61 -8.38
C ALA A 11 8.45 -65.47 -9.60
N LEU A 12 8.03 -64.88 -10.70
CA LEU A 12 8.25 -65.43 -12.06
C LEU A 12 8.44 -64.28 -13.06
N VAL A 13 9.60 -64.30 -13.62
CA VAL A 13 10.14 -63.61 -14.79
C VAL A 13 9.70 -64.39 -16.03
N LEU A 14 9.50 -63.67 -17.17
CA LEU A 14 9.78 -64.08 -18.56
C LEU A 14 9.28 -62.96 -19.48
N GLU A 15 10.17 -62.17 -20.04
CA GLU A 15 10.86 -62.22 -21.34
C GLU A 15 9.97 -62.19 -22.59
N SER A 16 10.19 -61.08 -23.34
CA SER A 16 10.43 -60.87 -24.78
C SER A 16 9.50 -61.56 -25.79
N ASP A 17 9.02 -60.82 -26.75
CA ASP A 17 9.52 -60.79 -28.12
C ASP A 17 8.74 -59.84 -29.04
N SER A 18 9.51 -59.23 -29.89
CA SER A 18 9.22 -58.43 -31.06
C SER A 18 8.29 -59.09 -32.08
N LEU A 19 7.56 -58.30 -32.87
CA LEU A 19 7.51 -58.41 -34.35
C LEU A 19 6.46 -57.45 -35.00
N ILE A 20 6.98 -56.52 -35.81
CA ILE A 20 6.61 -56.18 -37.22
C ILE A 20 5.18 -55.67 -37.54
N LEU A 21 5.16 -54.42 -38.07
CA LEU A 21 4.12 -53.74 -38.88
C LEU A 21 3.64 -54.55 -40.10
N PRO A 22 2.41 -54.30 -40.62
CA PRO A 22 2.32 -53.47 -41.83
C PRO A 22 1.14 -52.48 -41.94
N ARG A 23 1.43 -51.50 -42.69
CA ARG A 23 0.73 -50.41 -43.42
C ARG A 23 -0.74 -50.55 -43.78
N ARG A 24 -1.37 -49.32 -43.71
CA ARG A 24 -2.41 -48.74 -44.57
C ARG A 24 -3.88 -49.18 -44.35
N CYS A 25 -4.67 -48.18 -43.87
CA CYS A 25 -5.86 -47.76 -44.60
C CYS A 25 -6.33 -46.37 -44.10
N LEU A 26 -6.52 -45.47 -45.07
CA LEU A 26 -7.09 -44.15 -44.93
C LEU A 26 -8.59 -44.27 -44.61
N PHE A 27 -9.05 -43.64 -43.51
CA PHE A 27 -10.44 -43.14 -43.45
C PHE A 27 -10.45 -41.76 -42.83
N LYS A 28 -10.86 -40.78 -43.61
CA LYS A 28 -11.16 -39.40 -43.18
C LYS A 28 -12.44 -39.42 -42.35
N ALA A 29 -12.33 -39.18 -41.03
CA ALA A 29 -13.45 -38.77 -40.24
C ALA A 29 -13.17 -37.37 -39.69
N LYS A 30 -13.93 -36.39 -40.15
CA LYS A 30 -13.96 -35.03 -39.62
C LYS A 30 -14.58 -35.07 -38.22
N MET A 31 -13.74 -35.01 -37.16
CA MET A 31 -14.22 -34.64 -35.84
C MET A 31 -14.03 -33.13 -35.65
N ARG A 32 -15.15 -32.45 -35.44
CA ARG A 32 -15.21 -31.05 -35.00
C ARG A 32 -14.69 -31.00 -33.56
N VAL A 33 -13.58 -30.32 -33.34
CA VAL A 33 -13.07 -29.92 -32.02
C VAL A 33 -13.89 -28.72 -31.54
N PRO A 34 -14.50 -28.74 -30.36
CA PRO A 34 -15.15 -27.54 -29.82
C PRO A 34 -14.06 -26.57 -29.36
N LYS A 35 -14.11 -25.35 -29.90
CA LYS A 35 -13.28 -24.23 -29.49
C LYS A 35 -13.56 -23.90 -28.02
N ARG A 36 -12.52 -23.90 -27.19
CA ARG A 36 -12.56 -23.30 -25.86
C ARG A 36 -12.86 -21.80 -25.98
N PRO A 37 -13.70 -21.23 -25.12
CA PRO A 37 -13.92 -19.79 -25.13
C PRO A 37 -12.68 -19.10 -24.54
N THR A 38 -12.07 -18.25 -25.34
CA THR A 38 -11.10 -17.25 -24.94
C THR A 38 -11.82 -16.25 -24.04
N VAL A 39 -11.43 -16.18 -22.77
CA VAL A 39 -11.86 -15.12 -21.87
C VAL A 39 -11.10 -13.86 -22.26
N THR A 40 -11.71 -13.07 -23.09
CA THR A 40 -11.27 -11.70 -23.38
C THR A 40 -11.74 -10.81 -22.24
N PHE A 41 -10.82 -10.32 -21.44
CA PHE A 41 -11.07 -9.24 -20.49
C PHE A 41 -11.46 -7.98 -21.28
N CYS A 42 -12.74 -7.65 -21.26
CA CYS A 42 -13.25 -6.34 -21.65
C CYS A 42 -12.85 -5.30 -20.61
N LEU A 43 -11.78 -4.57 -20.86
CA LEU A 43 -11.44 -3.31 -20.19
C LEU A 43 -11.03 -2.32 -21.28
N SER A 44 -12.03 -1.83 -22.00
CA SER A 44 -11.88 -0.62 -22.83
C SER A 44 -13.24 -0.15 -23.30
N LEU A 45 -13.83 0.69 -22.55
CA LEU A 45 -14.84 1.64 -23.01
C LEU A 45 -14.58 2.93 -22.25
N LEU A 46 -13.76 3.78 -22.87
CA LEU A 46 -13.89 5.23 -22.93
C LEU A 46 -12.70 5.82 -23.71
N PHE A 47 -13.06 6.46 -24.83
CA PHE A 47 -12.23 7.31 -25.69
C PHE A 47 -11.33 6.63 -26.73
N SER A 48 -11.93 6.35 -27.89
CA SER A 48 -11.28 6.54 -29.18
C SER A 48 -12.25 7.29 -30.10
N LEU A 49 -12.04 8.59 -30.23
CA LEU A 49 -12.56 9.37 -31.38
C LEU A 49 -11.33 9.80 -32.18
N SER A 50 -11.20 9.24 -33.36
CA SER A 50 -10.26 9.68 -34.38
C SER A 50 -10.77 10.94 -35.07
N PRO A 51 -9.88 11.85 -35.52
CA PRO A 51 -10.28 13.08 -36.22
C PRO A 51 -10.28 12.87 -37.71
N SER A 52 -11.44 12.85 -38.32
CA SER A 52 -11.61 13.23 -39.73
C SER A 52 -13.06 13.61 -39.98
N GLU A 53 -13.21 14.83 -40.41
CA GLU A 53 -14.24 15.47 -41.23
C GLU A 53 -14.80 16.75 -40.61
N PHE A 54 -14.09 17.84 -40.94
CA PHE A 54 -14.67 19.18 -40.93
C PHE A 54 -15.58 19.35 -42.15
N ARG A 55 -16.86 19.51 -41.92
CA ARG A 55 -17.74 20.30 -42.80
C ARG A 55 -18.73 21.06 -41.94
N SER A 56 -18.63 22.38 -42.05
CA SER A 56 -19.58 23.35 -41.51
C SER A 56 -20.97 23.21 -42.12
N PRO A 57 -22.00 23.60 -41.39
CA PRO A 57 -22.93 24.58 -41.97
C PRO A 57 -23.27 25.75 -41.03
N HIS A 58 -23.39 26.89 -41.67
CA HIS A 58 -23.97 28.12 -41.18
C HIS A 58 -25.34 27.91 -40.52
N PHE A 59 -25.58 28.55 -39.37
CA PHE A 59 -26.92 28.96 -38.98
C PHE A 59 -26.89 30.30 -38.24
N LEU A 60 -27.44 31.26 -38.89
CA LEU A 60 -28.23 32.44 -38.55
C LEU A 60 -28.27 32.97 -37.10
N LEU A 61 -27.77 34.19 -37.01
CA LEU A 61 -28.04 35.19 -35.97
C LEU A 61 -29.54 35.54 -35.94
N THR A 62 -30.17 35.47 -34.79
CA THR A 62 -31.32 36.27 -34.44
C THR A 62 -31.00 37.12 -33.20
N ARG A 63 -30.97 38.42 -33.48
CA ARG A 63 -30.91 39.51 -32.48
C ARG A 63 -32.22 39.55 -31.67
N PHE A 64 -32.12 39.67 -30.36
CA PHE A 64 -33.14 40.40 -29.56
C PHE A 64 -32.43 41.41 -28.71
N SER A 65 -32.70 42.66 -29.04
CA SER A 65 -32.37 43.85 -28.26
C SER A 65 -33.45 44.11 -27.23
N HIS A 66 -33.07 44.33 -25.98
CA HIS A 66 -33.82 45.26 -25.13
C HIS A 66 -32.86 45.99 -24.18
N SER A 67 -32.95 47.28 -24.33
CA SER A 67 -32.28 48.40 -23.65
C SER A 67 -32.82 48.65 -22.26
N SER A 68 -31.99 49.00 -21.28
CA SER A 68 -31.84 50.28 -20.57
C SER A 68 -31.50 50.08 -19.09
N PRO A 69 -31.18 51.14 -18.27
CA PRO A 69 -29.93 51.89 -18.34
C PRO A 69 -29.14 51.88 -17.02
N LEU A 70 -27.91 52.33 -17.15
CA LEU A 70 -26.92 52.69 -16.13
C LEU A 70 -27.45 53.48 -14.92
N ARG A 71 -27.07 53.04 -13.72
CA ARG A 71 -26.82 53.96 -12.59
C ARG A 71 -25.43 53.68 -12.02
N ARG A 72 -24.54 54.62 -12.29
CA ARG A 72 -23.28 54.80 -11.55
C ARG A 72 -23.62 55.19 -10.11
N ARG A 73 -23.04 54.51 -9.11
CA ARG A 73 -22.83 55.10 -7.78
C ARG A 73 -21.41 54.88 -7.34
N ALA A 74 -20.91 55.99 -6.81
CA ALA A 74 -19.55 56.26 -6.40
C ALA A 74 -19.02 55.31 -5.32
N ILE A 75 -17.73 55.02 -5.42
CA ILE A 75 -16.91 54.39 -4.40
C ILE A 75 -16.66 55.45 -3.32
N HIS A 76 -17.14 55.19 -2.11
CA HIS A 76 -16.65 55.86 -0.91
C HIS A 76 -15.90 54.83 -0.08
N THR A 77 -14.60 55.05 0.06
CA THR A 77 -13.72 54.51 1.09
C THR A 77 -14.27 54.92 2.46
N VAL A 78 -14.60 53.92 3.30
CA VAL A 78 -14.81 54.12 4.73
C VAL A 78 -14.05 53.07 5.51
N GLY A 79 -13.31 53.56 6.49
CA GLY A 79 -12.35 52.86 7.31
C GLY A 79 -12.95 51.77 8.18
N VAL A 80 -12.04 50.90 8.54
CA VAL A 80 -12.20 49.83 9.53
C VAL A 80 -12.54 50.48 10.90
N ASN A 81 -13.74 50.21 11.41
CA ASN A 81 -14.03 50.31 12.83
C ASN A 81 -14.95 49.18 13.26
N GLN A 82 -14.55 48.61 14.38
CA GLN A 82 -15.17 47.57 15.17
C GLN A 82 -16.72 47.63 15.22
N LEU A 83 -17.37 46.49 15.00
CA LEU A 83 -18.75 46.28 15.43
C LEU A 83 -18.83 44.99 16.28
N HIS A 84 -18.81 45.20 17.59
CA HIS A 84 -19.40 44.29 18.56
C HIS A 84 -20.93 44.26 18.33
N ALA A 85 -21.44 43.08 17.98
CA ALA A 85 -22.89 42.83 18.06
C ALA A 85 -23.13 41.78 19.15
N SER A 86 -23.60 42.27 20.30
CA SER A 86 -24.13 41.45 21.38
C SER A 86 -25.55 40.98 21.01
N TYR A 87 -25.72 39.64 20.90
CA TYR A 87 -27.05 39.05 20.99
C TYR A 87 -27.26 38.53 22.42
N ARG A 88 -28.15 39.22 23.16
CA ARG A 88 -28.75 38.68 24.37
C ARG A 88 -29.92 37.80 23.98
N MET A 89 -29.90 36.56 24.45
CA MET A 89 -31.08 35.73 24.64
C MET A 89 -31.17 35.39 26.12
N ASP A 90 -32.22 35.89 26.76
CA ASP A 90 -32.58 35.53 28.12
C ASP A 90 -33.26 34.18 28.14
N GLY A 91 -32.75 33.26 28.95
CA GLY A 91 -33.35 31.99 29.32
C GLY A 91 -32.61 31.41 30.53
N PRO A 92 -33.29 30.75 31.50
CA PRO A 92 -32.83 30.63 32.88
C PRO A 92 -31.81 29.53 33.10
N GLY A 93 -30.79 29.89 33.85
CA GLY A 93 -30.02 29.12 34.84
C GLY A 93 -29.51 27.72 34.46
N VAL A 94 -28.26 27.66 34.01
CA VAL A 94 -27.42 26.44 34.19
C VAL A 94 -26.06 26.94 34.66
N ASP A 95 -25.60 26.34 35.76
CA ASP A 95 -24.39 26.67 36.52
C ASP A 95 -23.13 26.86 35.64
N GLU A 96 -22.49 28.01 35.83
CA GLU A 96 -21.13 28.31 35.38
C GLU A 96 -20.11 27.46 36.14
N LYS A 97 -19.59 26.45 35.45
CA LYS A 97 -18.19 26.00 35.60
C LYS A 97 -17.57 25.85 34.23
N MET A 98 -17.41 26.96 33.55
CA MET A 98 -16.52 27.06 32.43
C MET A 98 -15.10 27.17 32.95
N THR A 99 -14.38 26.05 32.90
CA THR A 99 -12.94 25.99 33.13
C THR A 99 -12.27 26.92 32.11
N GLN A 100 -11.59 27.94 32.60
CA GLN A 100 -10.72 28.81 31.80
C GLN A 100 -9.78 28.00 30.96
N VAL A 101 -9.94 28.03 29.66
CA VAL A 101 -8.88 27.66 28.72
C VAL A 101 -7.83 28.77 28.83
N GLN A 102 -6.81 28.53 29.65
CA GLN A 102 -5.62 29.35 29.64
C GLN A 102 -5.00 29.25 28.23
N SER A 103 -4.99 30.37 27.55
CA SER A 103 -4.14 30.58 26.37
C SER A 103 -2.69 30.48 26.84
N THR A 104 -2.10 29.31 26.72
CA THR A 104 -0.65 29.15 26.85
C THR A 104 -0.03 29.84 25.65
N THR A 105 0.53 31.01 25.89
CA THR A 105 1.49 31.66 25.01
C THR A 105 2.61 30.64 24.74
N VAL A 106 2.77 30.27 23.47
CA VAL A 106 3.82 29.39 22.99
C VAL A 106 5.15 30.11 23.22
N SER A 107 5.88 29.75 24.25
CA SER A 107 7.28 30.09 24.42
C SER A 107 8.09 29.25 23.45
N ASP A 108 8.94 29.90 22.68
CA ASP A 108 9.86 29.34 21.69
C ASP A 108 10.99 28.58 22.41
N GLY A 109 10.70 27.36 22.83
CA GLY A 109 11.62 26.44 23.51
C GLY A 109 11.25 25.02 23.15
N GLY A 110 12.13 24.33 22.44
CA GLY A 110 12.20 22.91 22.12
C GLY A 110 10.89 22.13 22.17
N HIS A 111 10.16 22.09 21.07
CA HIS A 111 8.91 21.32 21.02
C HIS A 111 9.20 19.83 21.02
N ASP A 112 8.79 19.16 22.09
CA ASP A 112 8.68 17.70 22.13
C ASP A 112 7.73 17.20 21.02
N PRO A 113 8.09 16.10 20.31
CA PRO A 113 7.28 15.54 19.23
C PRO A 113 6.01 14.82 19.71
N ILE A 114 5.38 15.35 20.75
CA ILE A 114 4.26 14.70 21.43
C ILE A 114 3.00 15.48 21.13
N ILE A 115 2.12 14.88 20.33
CA ILE A 115 0.83 15.48 19.98
C ILE A 115 -0.23 14.94 20.93
N TRP A 116 -1.08 15.84 21.35
CA TRP A 116 -2.12 15.62 22.32
C TRP A 116 -3.28 14.80 21.75
N SER A 117 -3.67 13.72 22.40
CA SER A 117 -4.95 13.08 22.13
C SER A 117 -5.40 12.26 23.30
N SER A 118 -6.41 12.62 23.99
CA SER A 118 -7.31 11.69 24.66
C SER A 118 -8.32 12.44 25.51
N PRO A 119 -9.56 11.96 25.60
CA PRO A 119 -10.60 12.53 26.45
C PRO A 119 -10.41 12.32 27.96
N GLY A 120 -9.42 11.54 28.39
CA GLY A 120 -9.27 11.08 29.78
C GLY A 120 -8.12 11.67 30.57
N GLY A 121 -7.49 12.77 30.14
CA GLY A 121 -6.43 13.40 30.92
C GLY A 121 -5.04 13.35 30.33
N GLY A 122 -4.92 13.27 29.02
CA GLY A 122 -3.71 13.69 28.35
C GLY A 122 -2.58 12.67 28.30
N GLN A 123 -2.82 11.44 27.87
CA GLN A 123 -1.72 10.64 27.37
C GLN A 123 -1.15 11.31 26.12
N LYS A 124 0.10 11.70 26.19
CA LYS A 124 0.83 12.21 25.04
C LYS A 124 1.12 11.04 24.10
N ILE A 125 0.68 11.13 22.85
CA ILE A 125 0.94 10.12 21.82
C ILE A 125 2.23 10.50 21.10
N ASN A 126 3.16 9.53 20.98
CA ASN A 126 4.36 9.69 20.18
C ASN A 126 3.95 10.01 18.72
N ILE A 127 4.69 10.89 18.07
CA ILE A 127 4.42 11.30 16.68
C ILE A 127 4.43 10.10 15.71
N GLY A 128 5.27 9.09 15.95
CA GLY A 128 5.32 7.85 15.16
C GLY A 128 4.07 6.98 15.30
N ASN A 129 3.32 7.12 16.40
CA ASN A 129 2.14 6.30 16.72
C ASN A 129 0.82 7.03 16.43
N GLN A 130 0.86 8.06 15.62
CA GLN A 130 -0.34 8.79 15.23
C GLN A 130 -1.13 8.09 14.13
N ILE A 131 -2.43 8.39 14.11
CA ILE A 131 -3.31 8.08 12.99
C ILE A 131 -3.48 9.32 12.15
N PHE A 132 -3.02 9.25 10.91
CA PHE A 132 -3.11 10.32 9.93
C PHE A 132 -4.39 10.19 9.11
N CYS A 133 -4.98 11.32 8.74
CA CYS A 133 -6.28 11.37 8.08
C CYS A 133 -6.16 12.05 6.71
N ASN A 134 -6.45 11.29 5.63
CA ASN A 134 -6.58 11.83 4.28
C ASN A 134 -8.03 12.24 3.96
N ARG A 135 -9.01 11.59 4.60
CA ARG A 135 -10.44 11.86 4.41
C ARG A 135 -11.18 11.75 5.71
N SER A 136 -12.03 12.73 5.97
CA SER A 136 -12.80 12.79 7.21
C SER A 136 -13.54 11.48 7.48
N LEU A 137 -13.42 11.00 8.71
CA LEU A 137 -14.04 9.79 9.20
C LEU A 137 -14.57 10.00 10.62
N ASN A 138 -15.88 9.89 10.78
CA ASN A 138 -16.52 9.89 12.10
C ASN A 138 -16.73 8.44 12.56
N MET A 139 -16.01 8.02 13.58
CA MET A 139 -16.10 6.64 14.10
C MET A 139 -17.48 6.32 14.71
N ARG A 140 -18.26 7.30 15.11
CA ARG A 140 -19.67 7.08 15.57
C ARG A 140 -20.56 6.49 14.48
N ASN A 141 -20.22 6.72 13.20
CA ASN A 141 -20.97 6.18 12.07
C ASN A 141 -20.49 4.79 11.67
N ILE A 142 -19.45 4.26 12.29
CA ILE A 142 -18.89 2.93 12.00
C ILE A 142 -19.54 1.92 12.93
N VAL A 143 -20.22 0.97 12.35
CA VAL A 143 -20.88 -0.14 13.07
C VAL A 143 -20.08 -1.43 13.06
N ALA A 144 -19.16 -1.57 12.08
CA ALA A 144 -18.31 -2.74 11.95
C ALA A 144 -16.87 -2.36 11.60
N VAL A 145 -15.90 -2.98 12.27
CA VAL A 145 -14.47 -2.81 12.03
C VAL A 145 -13.88 -4.16 11.64
N GLY A 146 -13.33 -4.25 10.44
CA GLY A 146 -12.72 -5.44 9.91
C GLY A 146 -11.21 -5.31 9.79
N PHE A 147 -10.54 -6.44 9.93
CA PHE A 147 -9.08 -6.51 9.88
C PHE A 147 -8.62 -7.57 8.89
N ASP A 148 -7.51 -7.30 8.22
CA ASP A 148 -6.62 -8.33 7.72
C ASP A 148 -5.75 -8.86 8.87
N MET A 149 -5.12 -10.03 8.69
CA MET A 149 -4.25 -10.62 9.68
C MET A 149 -2.77 -10.31 9.42
N ASP A 150 -2.29 -10.79 8.29
CA ASP A 150 -0.86 -10.78 7.96
C ASP A 150 -0.38 -9.34 7.67
N TYR A 151 0.70 -8.90 8.31
CA TYR A 151 1.22 -7.51 8.30
C TYR A 151 0.22 -6.43 8.77
N THR A 152 -0.95 -6.81 9.26
CA THR A 152 -1.96 -5.91 9.83
C THR A 152 -2.08 -6.11 11.35
N LEU A 153 -2.69 -7.21 11.79
CA LEU A 153 -2.70 -7.60 13.21
C LEU A 153 -1.36 -8.22 13.61
N ALA A 154 -0.85 -9.13 12.79
CA ALA A 154 0.45 -9.79 12.98
C ALA A 154 1.54 -9.06 12.22
N GLN A 155 2.46 -8.41 12.93
CA GLN A 155 3.62 -7.78 12.33
C GLN A 155 4.79 -8.78 12.30
N TYR A 156 5.23 -9.15 11.09
CA TYR A 156 6.36 -10.08 10.93
C TYR A 156 7.70 -9.37 11.11
N LYS A 157 8.69 -10.11 11.62
CA LYS A 157 10.08 -9.67 11.75
C LYS A 157 10.78 -9.83 10.41
N PRO A 158 11.16 -8.74 9.72
CA PRO A 158 11.72 -8.86 8.36
C PRO A 158 13.00 -9.69 8.32
N GLU A 159 13.87 -9.56 9.33
CA GLU A 159 15.15 -10.28 9.42
C GLU A 159 15.01 -11.80 9.48
N THR A 160 13.87 -12.32 9.95
CA THR A 160 13.64 -13.76 10.05
C THR A 160 12.63 -14.26 9.03
N PHE A 161 11.50 -13.59 8.91
CA PHE A 161 10.42 -14.04 8.03
C PHE A 161 10.74 -13.83 6.55
N GLU A 162 11.22 -12.65 6.17
CA GLU A 162 11.61 -12.37 4.78
C GLU A 162 12.83 -13.22 4.36
N SER A 163 13.77 -13.45 5.29
CA SER A 163 14.89 -14.35 5.02
C SER A 163 14.43 -15.79 4.79
N LEU A 164 13.43 -16.26 5.55
CA LEU A 164 12.83 -17.58 5.33
C LEU A 164 12.17 -17.68 3.95
N ALA A 165 11.44 -16.66 3.55
CA ALA A 165 10.80 -16.59 2.23
C ALA A 165 11.82 -16.56 1.11
N TYR A 166 12.89 -15.77 1.25
CA TYR A 166 14.00 -15.67 0.32
C TYR A 166 14.73 -17.02 0.14
N GLU A 167 15.15 -17.66 1.24
CA GLU A 167 15.83 -18.95 1.21
C GLU A 167 14.93 -20.06 0.62
N GLY A 168 13.65 -20.06 0.98
CA GLY A 168 12.67 -20.98 0.41
C GLY A 168 12.57 -20.84 -1.10
N THR A 169 12.50 -19.60 -1.58
CA THR A 169 12.42 -19.27 -3.01
C THR A 169 13.67 -19.73 -3.76
N ILE A 170 14.88 -19.50 -3.23
CA ILE A 170 16.13 -19.99 -3.83
C ILE A 170 16.12 -21.52 -3.91
N LYS A 171 15.73 -22.21 -2.84
CA LYS A 171 15.64 -23.67 -2.84
C LYS A 171 14.73 -24.18 -3.95
N LYS A 172 13.61 -23.49 -4.23
CA LYS A 172 12.70 -23.85 -5.33
C LYS A 172 13.30 -23.54 -6.70
N LEU A 173 13.94 -22.39 -6.88
CA LEU A 173 14.63 -22.06 -8.13
C LEU A 173 15.69 -23.11 -8.49
N VAL A 174 16.52 -23.51 -7.52
CA VAL A 174 17.59 -24.47 -7.76
C VAL A 174 17.05 -25.88 -7.98
N LYS A 175 16.13 -26.36 -7.13
CA LYS A 175 15.67 -27.74 -7.17
C LYS A 175 14.62 -28.03 -8.22
N GLU A 176 13.68 -27.08 -8.42
CA GLU A 176 12.49 -27.30 -9.26
C GLU A 176 12.64 -26.65 -10.65
N LEU A 177 13.38 -25.52 -10.74
CA LEU A 177 13.45 -24.71 -11.95
C LEU A 177 14.85 -24.72 -12.61
N GLY A 178 15.80 -25.53 -12.08
CA GLY A 178 17.09 -25.78 -12.70
C GLY A 178 18.08 -24.60 -12.69
N TYR A 179 17.91 -23.67 -11.77
CA TYR A 179 18.86 -22.57 -11.57
C TYR A 179 20.17 -23.07 -10.96
N PRO A 180 21.30 -22.37 -11.18
CA PRO A 180 22.61 -22.77 -10.69
C PRO A 180 22.63 -22.97 -9.16
N PRO A 181 23.30 -24.00 -8.65
CA PRO A 181 23.37 -24.27 -7.21
C PRO A 181 24.11 -23.19 -6.41
N GLU A 182 24.92 -22.35 -7.07
CA GLU A 182 25.63 -21.22 -6.47
C GLU A 182 24.66 -20.20 -5.83
N LEU A 183 23.42 -20.13 -6.31
CA LEU A 183 22.39 -19.28 -5.72
C LEU A 183 22.14 -19.61 -4.25
N SER A 184 22.37 -20.87 -3.84
CA SER A 184 22.19 -21.31 -2.45
C SER A 184 23.16 -20.67 -1.45
N ALA A 185 24.23 -20.07 -1.93
CA ALA A 185 25.21 -19.34 -1.12
C ALA A 185 24.89 -17.83 -1.02
N TRP A 186 23.85 -17.36 -1.70
CA TRP A 186 23.50 -15.93 -1.66
C TRP A 186 22.88 -15.54 -0.34
N THR A 187 23.11 -14.28 0.04
CA THR A 187 22.57 -13.67 1.26
C THR A 187 21.54 -12.61 0.93
N PHE A 188 20.61 -12.42 1.84
CA PHE A 188 19.53 -11.47 1.72
C PHE A 188 19.77 -10.24 2.62
N ASP A 189 19.74 -9.05 2.03
CA ASP A 189 19.67 -7.79 2.78
C ASP A 189 18.22 -7.29 2.83
N TRP A 190 17.52 -7.63 3.91
CA TRP A 190 16.12 -7.27 4.11
C TRP A 190 15.88 -5.76 4.21
N LYS A 191 16.94 -4.97 4.43
CA LYS A 191 16.86 -3.51 4.49
C LYS A 191 16.97 -2.83 3.13
N TYR A 192 17.32 -3.57 2.06
CA TYR A 192 17.63 -2.95 0.77
C TYR A 192 16.39 -2.51 0.00
N MET A 193 15.34 -3.34 -0.07
CA MET A 193 14.11 -3.03 -0.81
C MET A 193 13.09 -2.31 0.07
N VAL A 194 12.28 -1.45 -0.56
CA VAL A 194 11.18 -0.72 0.09
C VAL A 194 9.90 -0.86 -0.70
N ARG A 195 8.74 -0.65 -0.06
CA ARG A 195 7.47 -0.60 -0.79
C ARG A 195 7.40 0.59 -1.74
N GLY A 196 6.54 0.51 -2.73
CA GLY A 196 6.31 1.56 -3.71
C GLY A 196 7.26 1.56 -4.90
N LEU A 197 8.20 0.62 -4.96
CA LEU A 197 9.05 0.40 -6.12
C LEU A 197 8.26 -0.27 -7.26
N VAL A 198 8.80 -0.16 -8.46
CA VAL A 198 8.26 -0.80 -9.66
C VAL A 198 9.38 -1.56 -10.34
N LEU A 199 9.17 -2.83 -10.62
CA LEU A 199 10.09 -3.64 -11.41
C LEU A 199 9.73 -3.52 -12.89
N ASP A 200 10.70 -3.13 -13.72
CA ASP A 200 10.65 -3.28 -15.17
C ASP A 200 11.16 -4.68 -15.53
N LYS A 201 10.24 -5.60 -15.70
CA LYS A 201 10.56 -7.01 -15.99
C LYS A 201 11.25 -7.19 -17.34
N LYS A 202 11.04 -6.27 -18.28
CA LYS A 202 11.63 -6.35 -19.60
C LYS A 202 13.09 -5.92 -19.63
N ARG A 203 13.45 -4.92 -18.82
CA ARG A 203 14.80 -4.34 -18.80
C ARG A 203 15.63 -4.75 -17.58
N GLY A 204 15.06 -5.48 -16.62
CA GLY A 204 15.75 -5.82 -15.38
C GLY A 204 15.96 -4.63 -14.44
N ASN A 205 15.14 -3.58 -14.54
CA ASN A 205 15.33 -2.36 -13.77
C ASN A 205 14.36 -2.28 -12.60
N ILE A 206 14.80 -1.62 -11.53
CA ILE A 206 14.00 -1.29 -10.35
C ILE A 206 13.86 0.22 -10.30
N LEU A 207 12.62 0.70 -10.22
CA LEU A 207 12.27 2.09 -10.40
C LEU A 207 11.61 2.66 -9.16
N LYS A 208 12.00 3.89 -8.78
CA LYS A 208 11.22 4.72 -7.87
C LYS A 208 10.69 5.93 -8.60
N MET A 209 9.37 6.12 -8.54
CA MET A 209 8.65 7.14 -9.29
C MET A 209 7.94 8.13 -8.38
N ASP A 210 7.75 9.35 -8.89
CA ASP A 210 6.90 10.35 -8.24
C ASP A 210 5.40 10.12 -8.55
N ARG A 211 4.55 10.96 -7.95
CA ARG A 211 3.09 10.95 -8.14
C ARG A 211 2.64 11.11 -9.60
N HIS A 212 3.48 11.68 -10.45
CA HIS A 212 3.22 11.91 -11.87
C HIS A 212 3.84 10.84 -12.77
N LYS A 213 4.32 9.74 -12.18
CA LYS A 213 4.99 8.61 -12.86
C LYS A 213 6.32 8.99 -13.53
N TYR A 214 7.02 10.05 -13.08
CA TYR A 214 8.40 10.29 -13.50
C TYR A 214 9.35 9.39 -12.72
N VAL A 215 10.21 8.67 -13.43
CA VAL A 215 11.26 7.85 -12.83
C VAL A 215 12.34 8.77 -12.28
N LYS A 216 12.52 8.82 -10.97
CA LYS A 216 13.51 9.65 -10.28
C LYS A 216 14.76 8.86 -9.91
N VAL A 217 14.58 7.64 -9.43
CA VAL A 217 15.66 6.72 -9.07
C VAL A 217 15.43 5.42 -9.84
N ALA A 218 16.49 4.88 -10.43
CA ALA A 218 16.45 3.62 -11.15
C ALA A 218 17.77 2.86 -10.97
N TYR A 219 17.65 1.55 -10.78
CA TYR A 219 18.76 0.62 -10.67
C TYR A 219 18.57 -0.52 -11.68
N HIS A 220 19.65 -0.94 -12.32
CA HIS A 220 19.71 -2.17 -13.08
C HIS A 220 20.43 -3.21 -12.22
N GLY A 221 19.71 -4.24 -11.75
CA GLY A 221 20.22 -5.02 -10.62
C GLY A 221 20.49 -4.10 -9.41
N PHE A 222 21.77 -4.03 -8.99
CA PHE A 222 22.22 -3.10 -7.93
C PHE A 222 23.01 -1.90 -8.46
N ARG A 223 23.18 -1.75 -9.77
CA ARG A 223 23.88 -0.64 -10.38
C ARG A 223 22.93 0.53 -10.64
N GLU A 224 23.22 1.70 -10.08
CA GLU A 224 22.43 2.91 -10.36
C GLU A 224 22.54 3.31 -11.85
N LEU A 225 21.39 3.58 -12.47
CA LEU A 225 21.36 4.11 -13.84
C LEU A 225 21.72 5.59 -13.86
N SER A 226 22.51 5.98 -14.85
CA SER A 226 22.83 7.38 -15.10
C SER A 226 21.57 8.21 -15.42
N LYS A 227 21.69 9.54 -15.36
CA LYS A 227 20.57 10.42 -15.74
C LYS A 227 20.21 10.24 -17.21
N GLU A 228 21.22 10.06 -18.05
CA GLU A 228 21.12 9.86 -19.49
C GLU A 228 20.40 8.55 -19.81
N ASP A 229 20.77 7.45 -19.16
CA ASP A 229 20.13 6.14 -19.31
C ASP A 229 18.68 6.16 -18.85
N LYS A 230 18.40 6.85 -17.73
CA LYS A 230 17.01 7.03 -17.25
C LYS A 230 16.16 7.80 -18.25
N VAL A 231 16.68 8.87 -18.84
CA VAL A 231 15.98 9.64 -19.86
C VAL A 231 15.79 8.83 -21.13
N ALA A 232 16.82 8.11 -21.57
CA ALA A 232 16.74 7.26 -22.77
C ALA A 232 15.68 6.15 -22.60
N ALA A 233 15.63 5.51 -21.42
CA ALA A 233 14.71 4.39 -21.18
C ALA A 233 13.27 4.84 -20.86
N TYR A 234 13.08 5.98 -20.17
CA TYR A 234 11.80 6.37 -19.56
C TYR A 234 11.38 7.82 -19.84
N GLY A 235 12.21 8.63 -20.48
CA GLY A 235 12.01 10.07 -20.60
C GLY A 235 11.38 10.58 -21.91
N SER A 236 11.29 9.75 -22.94
CA SER A 236 11.00 10.20 -24.32
C SER A 236 9.54 10.13 -24.75
N THR A 237 8.62 9.61 -23.93
CA THR A 237 7.22 9.42 -24.32
C THR A 237 6.31 10.52 -23.79
N LEU A 238 5.61 11.22 -24.68
CA LEU A 238 4.53 12.17 -24.36
C LEU A 238 3.36 11.46 -23.66
N THR A 239 3.13 10.18 -23.98
CA THR A 239 2.23 9.28 -23.30
C THR A 239 3.08 8.36 -22.42
N ARG A 240 3.04 8.58 -21.10
CA ARG A 240 3.73 7.68 -20.17
C ARG A 240 3.03 6.34 -20.16
N ASP A 241 3.81 5.31 -20.45
CA ASP A 241 3.37 3.95 -20.30
C ASP A 241 2.75 3.75 -18.91
N ALA A 242 1.72 2.95 -18.85
CA ALA A 242 0.96 2.75 -17.63
C ALA A 242 1.75 1.99 -16.58
N PHE A 243 3.01 1.70 -16.64
CA PHE A 243 3.83 0.94 -15.67
C PHE A 243 3.03 -0.20 -14.99
N ASP A 244 2.21 -0.89 -15.77
CA ASP A 244 1.29 -1.93 -15.32
C ASP A 244 1.70 -3.29 -15.96
N GLU A 245 1.05 -4.38 -15.54
CA GLU A 245 1.20 -5.67 -16.19
C GLU A 245 0.94 -5.57 -17.72
N PRO A 246 1.59 -6.37 -18.59
CA PRO A 246 2.48 -7.48 -18.21
C PRO A 246 3.95 -7.11 -18.01
N ASP A 247 4.41 -5.93 -18.41
CA ASP A 247 5.84 -5.59 -18.46
C ASP A 247 6.41 -5.11 -17.11
N TYR A 248 5.55 -4.67 -16.21
CA TYR A 248 5.94 -4.15 -14.90
C TYR A 248 5.32 -4.93 -13.75
N ALA A 249 5.96 -4.92 -12.58
CA ALA A 249 5.42 -5.43 -11.34
C ALA A 249 5.54 -4.38 -10.24
N LEU A 250 4.48 -4.26 -9.41
CA LEU A 250 4.39 -3.28 -8.35
C LEU A 250 4.77 -3.91 -7.01
N ILE A 251 5.73 -3.32 -6.31
CA ILE A 251 6.18 -3.77 -4.99
C ILE A 251 5.47 -2.93 -3.94
N ASP A 252 4.22 -3.25 -3.68
CA ASP A 252 3.33 -2.48 -2.79
C ASP A 252 2.96 -3.23 -1.49
N THR A 253 3.44 -4.46 -1.30
CA THR A 253 3.33 -5.23 -0.07
C THR A 253 4.69 -5.63 0.45
N LEU A 254 4.81 -5.80 1.77
CA LEU A 254 6.04 -6.28 2.41
C LEU A 254 6.43 -7.68 1.95
N PHE A 255 5.48 -8.54 1.63
CA PHE A 255 5.74 -9.87 1.07
C PHE A 255 6.52 -9.88 -0.25
N SER A 256 6.53 -8.79 -1.01
CA SER A 256 7.23 -8.70 -2.30
C SER A 256 8.66 -8.19 -2.19
N LEU A 257 9.16 -7.85 -1.01
CA LEU A 257 10.51 -7.28 -0.85
C LEU A 257 11.59 -8.31 -1.13
N ALA A 258 11.46 -9.53 -0.60
CA ALA A 258 12.38 -10.63 -0.84
C ALA A 258 12.40 -11.02 -2.33
N GLU A 259 11.23 -11.06 -2.98
CA GLU A 259 11.07 -11.30 -4.42
C GLU A 259 11.82 -10.27 -5.26
N ALA A 260 11.65 -8.98 -4.94
CA ALA A 260 12.30 -7.89 -5.65
C ALA A 260 13.82 -7.90 -5.49
N TYR A 261 14.31 -8.22 -4.29
CA TYR A 261 15.73 -8.33 -4.00
C TYR A 261 16.38 -9.49 -4.77
N LEU A 262 15.75 -10.64 -4.75
CA LEU A 262 16.23 -11.82 -5.47
C LEU A 262 16.25 -11.57 -6.99
N PHE A 263 15.23 -10.89 -7.51
CA PHE A 263 15.22 -10.49 -8.91
C PHE A 263 16.40 -9.58 -9.26
N ALA A 264 16.74 -8.60 -8.41
CA ALA A 264 17.92 -7.76 -8.61
C ALA A 264 19.23 -8.56 -8.63
N GLN A 265 19.40 -9.53 -7.73
CA GLN A 265 20.57 -10.41 -7.72
C GLN A 265 20.66 -11.25 -9.00
N LEU A 266 19.54 -11.78 -9.48
CA LEU A 266 19.52 -12.55 -10.73
C LEU A 266 19.84 -11.69 -11.95
N VAL A 267 19.43 -10.43 -11.97
CA VAL A 267 19.80 -9.47 -13.03
C VAL A 267 21.32 -9.29 -13.06
N ASP A 268 21.94 -8.96 -11.92
CA ASP A 268 23.40 -8.82 -11.83
C ASP A 268 24.13 -10.11 -12.18
N PHE A 269 23.62 -11.24 -11.71
CA PHE A 269 24.23 -12.54 -12.02
C PHE A 269 24.16 -12.87 -13.51
N LYS A 270 23.05 -12.62 -14.17
CA LYS A 270 22.87 -12.80 -15.61
C LYS A 270 23.89 -11.98 -16.40
N ASP A 271 24.05 -10.72 -16.04
CA ASP A 271 24.90 -9.80 -16.79
C ASP A 271 26.39 -10.09 -16.60
N THR A 272 26.76 -10.57 -15.41
CA THR A 272 28.15 -10.90 -15.07
C THR A 272 28.55 -12.33 -15.47
N ASN A 273 27.57 -13.23 -15.67
CA ASN A 273 27.80 -14.65 -15.96
C ASN A 273 26.98 -15.13 -17.17
N PRO A 274 27.29 -14.68 -18.39
CA PRO A 274 26.54 -15.04 -19.59
C PRO A 274 26.49 -16.57 -19.78
N GLY A 275 25.31 -17.12 -20.05
CA GLY A 275 25.11 -18.55 -20.33
C GLY A 275 25.04 -19.45 -19.08
N ARG A 276 25.10 -18.91 -17.86
CA ARG A 276 25.01 -19.72 -16.62
C ARG A 276 23.56 -19.97 -16.16
N LEU A 277 22.62 -19.16 -16.60
CA LEU A 277 21.20 -19.34 -16.33
C LEU A 277 20.57 -20.34 -17.31
N PRO A 278 19.37 -20.88 -17.01
CA PRO A 278 18.61 -21.71 -17.93
C PRO A 278 18.49 -21.10 -19.32
N GLU A 279 18.49 -21.93 -20.36
CA GLU A 279 18.45 -21.50 -21.76
C GLU A 279 17.16 -20.66 -22.02
N GLY A 280 17.31 -19.49 -22.65
CA GLY A 280 16.20 -18.59 -22.95
C GLY A 280 15.74 -17.72 -21.77
N ALA A 281 16.41 -17.76 -20.62
CA ALA A 281 16.08 -16.91 -19.48
C ALA A 281 16.41 -15.42 -19.76
N ASP A 282 15.44 -14.65 -20.29
CA ASP A 282 15.45 -13.19 -20.26
C ASP A 282 15.00 -12.67 -18.88
N TYR A 283 15.08 -11.36 -18.64
CA TYR A 283 14.68 -10.77 -17.35
C TYR A 283 13.20 -11.04 -17.04
N SER A 284 12.33 -11.05 -18.04
CA SER A 284 10.90 -11.33 -17.85
C SER A 284 10.65 -12.78 -17.48
N HIS A 285 11.43 -13.71 -18.04
CA HIS A 285 11.38 -15.13 -17.66
C HIS A 285 11.87 -15.32 -16.23
N MET A 286 13.03 -14.75 -15.90
CA MET A 286 13.58 -14.82 -14.54
C MET A 286 12.58 -14.32 -13.50
N TYR A 287 11.90 -13.20 -13.77
CA TYR A 287 10.88 -12.69 -12.84
C TYR A 287 9.70 -13.66 -12.69
N ARG A 288 9.25 -14.28 -13.79
CA ARG A 288 8.17 -15.30 -13.73
C ARG A 288 8.58 -16.50 -12.89
N ASP A 289 9.83 -16.94 -13.02
CA ASP A 289 10.37 -18.07 -12.25
C ASP A 289 10.48 -17.73 -10.76
N VAL A 290 10.99 -16.54 -10.43
CA VAL A 290 11.02 -16.06 -9.05
C VAL A 290 9.61 -16.04 -8.47
N ARG A 291 8.64 -15.46 -9.19
CA ARG A 291 7.24 -15.44 -8.76
C ARG A 291 6.64 -16.81 -8.59
N ALA A 292 6.89 -17.73 -9.52
CA ALA A 292 6.43 -19.11 -9.43
C ALA A 292 7.04 -19.83 -8.22
N ALA A 293 8.33 -19.61 -7.94
CA ALA A 293 9.01 -20.18 -6.78
C ALA A 293 8.45 -19.64 -5.45
N VAL A 294 8.17 -18.33 -5.35
CA VAL A 294 7.47 -17.72 -4.20
C VAL A 294 6.08 -18.35 -4.02
N ASP A 295 5.30 -18.44 -5.09
CA ASP A 295 3.96 -19.04 -5.04
C ASP A 295 4.00 -20.52 -4.64
N MET A 296 5.05 -21.27 -5.03
CA MET A 296 5.27 -22.65 -4.56
C MET A 296 5.52 -22.70 -3.06
N CYS A 297 6.36 -21.83 -2.50
CA CYS A 297 6.62 -21.74 -1.06
C CYS A 297 5.37 -21.44 -0.23
N HIS A 298 4.47 -20.65 -0.78
CA HIS A 298 3.18 -20.37 -0.12
C HIS A 298 2.20 -21.55 -0.22
N ARG A 299 2.17 -22.24 -1.37
CA ARG A 299 1.23 -23.35 -1.62
C ARG A 299 1.59 -24.64 -0.90
N ASP A 300 2.87 -24.98 -0.82
CA ASP A 300 3.31 -26.21 -0.16
C ASP A 300 3.33 -26.09 1.38
N GLY A 301 3.00 -24.91 1.89
CA GLY A 301 2.93 -24.64 3.32
C GLY A 301 4.30 -24.52 4.03
N THR A 302 5.42 -24.62 3.31
CA THR A 302 6.76 -24.60 3.92
C THR A 302 6.96 -23.39 4.82
N LEU A 303 6.59 -22.19 4.37
CA LEU A 303 6.72 -20.96 5.16
C LEU A 303 5.83 -21.01 6.40
N LYS A 304 4.56 -21.32 6.23
CA LYS A 304 3.58 -21.34 7.31
C LYS A 304 3.89 -22.40 8.37
N GLN A 305 4.36 -23.58 7.96
CA GLN A 305 4.78 -24.64 8.89
C GLN A 305 6.00 -24.23 9.71
N MET A 306 6.95 -23.52 9.12
CA MET A 306 8.11 -23.03 9.86
C MET A 306 7.73 -21.96 10.88
N VAL A 307 6.86 -21.03 10.50
CA VAL A 307 6.32 -20.03 11.43
C VAL A 307 5.50 -20.69 12.54
N ALA A 308 4.67 -21.68 12.19
CA ALA A 308 3.85 -22.41 13.16
C ALA A 308 4.65 -23.15 14.24
N LYS A 309 5.86 -23.61 13.90
CA LYS A 309 6.76 -24.29 14.86
C LYS A 309 7.33 -23.35 15.93
N ASP A 310 7.62 -22.11 15.56
CA ASP A 310 8.18 -21.11 16.45
C ASP A 310 7.68 -19.70 16.04
N PRO A 311 6.41 -19.38 16.30
CA PRO A 311 5.85 -18.13 15.84
C PRO A 311 6.48 -16.88 16.46
N LYS A 312 6.99 -16.97 17.71
CA LYS A 312 7.70 -15.85 18.37
C LYS A 312 8.98 -15.43 17.64
N ARG A 313 9.61 -16.34 16.94
CA ARG A 313 10.79 -16.05 16.11
C ARG A 313 10.48 -15.13 14.95
N TYR A 314 9.28 -15.25 14.39
CA TYR A 314 8.89 -14.61 13.12
C TYR A 314 7.92 -13.45 13.27
N ILE A 315 7.14 -13.42 14.34
CA ILE A 315 6.08 -12.43 14.58
C ILE A 315 6.44 -11.61 15.82
N ASN A 316 6.22 -10.30 15.75
CA ASN A 316 6.32 -9.39 16.87
C ASN A 316 5.13 -9.61 17.81
N GLU A 317 5.40 -9.77 19.09
CA GLU A 317 4.36 -9.78 20.12
C GLU A 317 3.88 -8.34 20.34
N ASP A 318 2.58 -8.09 20.17
CA ASP A 318 1.96 -6.79 20.45
C ASP A 318 0.84 -6.97 21.47
N THR A 319 1.14 -6.63 22.71
CA THR A 319 0.22 -6.76 23.84
C THR A 319 -0.97 -5.79 23.77
N ALA A 320 -0.95 -4.81 22.85
CA ALA A 320 -2.02 -3.85 22.69
C ALA A 320 -3.15 -4.34 21.71
N ILE A 321 -2.94 -5.45 21.01
CA ILE A 321 -3.97 -6.06 20.14
C ILE A 321 -5.23 -6.42 20.94
N PHE A 322 -5.05 -7.15 22.02
CA PHE A 322 -6.15 -7.56 22.89
C PHE A 322 -6.95 -6.37 23.46
N PRO A 323 -6.34 -5.38 24.12
CA PRO A 323 -7.06 -4.20 24.61
C PRO A 323 -7.78 -3.42 23.51
N MET A 324 -7.19 -3.31 22.30
CA MET A 324 -7.80 -2.65 21.15
C MET A 324 -9.08 -3.37 20.71
N LEU A 325 -9.03 -4.68 20.51
CA LEU A 325 -10.20 -5.46 20.08
C LEU A 325 -11.30 -5.41 21.14
N LYS A 326 -10.93 -5.52 22.41
CA LYS A 326 -11.84 -5.40 23.55
C LYS A 326 -12.53 -4.03 23.56
N MET A 327 -11.78 -2.94 23.41
CA MET A 327 -12.31 -1.57 23.37
C MET A 327 -13.35 -1.41 22.23
N LEU A 328 -13.06 -1.95 21.05
CA LEU A 328 -13.99 -1.87 19.91
C LEU A 328 -15.30 -2.62 20.19
N ARG A 329 -15.23 -3.80 20.79
CA ARG A 329 -16.41 -4.55 21.16
C ARG A 329 -17.22 -3.88 22.28
N GLU A 330 -16.58 -3.39 23.32
CA GLU A 330 -17.22 -2.66 24.42
C GLU A 330 -17.89 -1.36 23.92
N SER A 331 -17.42 -0.81 22.80
CA SER A 331 -18.05 0.33 22.13
C SER A 331 -19.17 -0.05 21.15
N GLU A 332 -19.74 -1.26 21.28
CA GLU A 332 -20.84 -1.81 20.50
C GLU A 332 -20.55 -1.94 18.98
N ARG A 333 -19.27 -2.08 18.58
CA ARG A 333 -18.89 -2.31 17.18
C ARG A 333 -18.69 -3.78 16.91
N ALA A 334 -19.27 -4.26 15.83
CA ALA A 334 -18.97 -5.59 15.34
C ALA A 334 -17.51 -5.63 14.84
N THR A 335 -16.76 -6.64 15.25
CA THR A 335 -15.40 -6.87 14.80
C THR A 335 -15.36 -8.12 13.92
N PHE A 336 -14.61 -8.09 12.84
CA PHE A 336 -14.45 -9.24 11.94
C PHE A 336 -13.05 -9.35 11.38
N LEU A 337 -12.64 -10.57 11.08
CA LEU A 337 -11.35 -10.88 10.47
C LEU A 337 -11.59 -11.45 9.07
N VAL A 338 -10.86 -10.95 8.06
CA VAL A 338 -10.87 -11.50 6.70
C VAL A 338 -9.43 -11.68 6.24
N THR A 339 -8.95 -12.92 6.22
CA THR A 339 -7.57 -13.25 5.85
C THR A 339 -7.49 -14.26 4.70
N ASN A 340 -6.42 -14.17 3.91
CA ASN A 340 -6.08 -15.19 2.91
C ASN A 340 -5.44 -16.44 3.53
N SER A 341 -5.04 -16.37 4.79
CA SER A 341 -4.51 -17.51 5.55
C SER A 341 -5.60 -18.51 5.89
N LEU A 342 -5.27 -19.80 5.96
CA LEU A 342 -6.19 -20.86 6.36
C LEU A 342 -6.33 -20.92 7.87
N TRP A 343 -7.34 -21.69 8.33
CA TRP A 343 -7.73 -21.74 9.74
C TRP A 343 -6.60 -22.18 10.69
N ASP A 344 -5.93 -23.25 10.36
CA ASP A 344 -4.84 -23.83 11.15
C ASP A 344 -3.75 -22.79 11.48
N TYR A 345 -3.31 -22.06 10.46
CA TYR A 345 -2.32 -21.00 10.62
C TYR A 345 -2.89 -19.77 11.33
N THR A 346 -4.12 -19.37 10.99
CA THR A 346 -4.80 -18.24 11.62
C THR A 346 -4.94 -18.44 13.12
N ASN A 347 -5.33 -19.66 13.56
CA ASN A 347 -5.48 -19.98 14.97
C ASN A 347 -4.13 -19.86 15.73
N ILE A 348 -3.03 -20.32 15.15
CA ILE A 348 -1.69 -20.18 15.74
C ILE A 348 -1.31 -18.72 15.92
N VAL A 349 -1.45 -17.92 14.86
CA VAL A 349 -1.10 -16.49 14.88
C VAL A 349 -1.96 -15.72 15.88
N MET A 350 -3.26 -15.95 15.89
CA MET A 350 -4.16 -15.24 16.80
C MET A 350 -3.98 -15.65 18.27
N ASN A 351 -3.62 -16.90 18.55
CA ASN A 351 -3.23 -17.33 19.89
C ASN A 351 -1.93 -16.65 20.35
N LEU A 352 -0.96 -16.42 19.47
CA LEU A 352 0.23 -15.63 19.81
C LEU A 352 -0.14 -14.20 20.21
N LEU A 353 -1.06 -13.55 19.44
CA LEU A 353 -1.40 -12.14 19.61
C LEU A 353 -2.37 -11.87 20.77
N CYS A 354 -3.32 -12.77 21.02
CA CYS A 354 -4.42 -12.56 21.97
C CYS A 354 -4.52 -13.64 23.04
N GLY A 355 -3.76 -14.74 22.93
CA GLY A 355 -3.86 -15.87 23.84
C GLY A 355 -3.04 -15.73 25.10
N SER A 356 -3.34 -16.55 26.09
CA SER A 356 -2.53 -16.73 27.28
C SER A 356 -1.35 -17.66 26.98
N GLN A 357 -0.18 -17.33 27.53
CA GLN A 357 0.98 -18.21 27.47
C GLN A 357 0.98 -19.18 28.64
N ASN A 358 1.46 -20.39 28.43
CA ASN A 358 1.71 -21.34 29.49
C ASN A 358 2.87 -20.87 30.38
N LEU A 359 3.01 -21.45 31.58
CA LEU A 359 4.09 -21.13 32.52
C LEU A 359 5.50 -21.38 31.96
N ASP A 360 5.63 -22.27 30.98
CA ASP A 360 6.87 -22.58 30.25
C ASP A 360 7.14 -21.65 29.05
N GLY A 361 6.24 -20.68 28.81
CA GLY A 361 6.33 -19.77 27.67
C GLY A 361 5.84 -20.35 26.35
N SER A 362 5.35 -21.59 26.33
CA SER A 362 4.71 -22.19 25.15
C SER A 362 3.34 -21.56 24.89
N LEU A 363 2.89 -21.57 23.61
CA LEU A 363 1.56 -21.10 23.25
C LEU A 363 0.50 -22.07 23.77
N ASN A 364 -0.48 -21.52 24.47
CA ASN A 364 -1.69 -22.27 24.80
C ASN A 364 -2.67 -22.12 23.62
N LEU A 365 -2.70 -23.12 22.75
CA LEU A 365 -3.61 -23.12 21.60
C LEU A 365 -5.03 -23.38 22.11
N ASN A 366 -5.84 -22.34 22.09
CA ASN A 366 -7.25 -22.37 22.46
C ASN A 366 -8.07 -21.51 21.47
N PHE A 367 -9.35 -21.32 21.77
CA PHE A 367 -10.24 -20.51 20.94
C PHE A 367 -10.75 -19.25 21.65
N GLU A 368 -10.14 -18.88 22.77
CA GLU A 368 -10.55 -17.71 23.56
C GLU A 368 -10.47 -16.41 22.78
N TRP A 369 -9.53 -16.30 21.84
CA TRP A 369 -9.39 -15.13 20.99
C TRP A 369 -10.62 -14.88 20.09
N LEU A 370 -11.41 -15.92 19.77
CA LEU A 370 -12.62 -15.80 18.98
C LEU A 370 -13.68 -14.89 19.65
N GLN A 371 -13.70 -14.78 20.96
CA GLN A 371 -14.60 -13.86 21.68
C GLN A 371 -14.45 -12.39 21.25
N TYR A 372 -13.33 -12.03 20.66
CA TYR A 372 -13.07 -10.66 20.19
C TYR A 372 -13.59 -10.39 18.77
N PHE A 373 -14.14 -11.40 18.11
CA PHE A 373 -14.68 -11.27 16.75
C PHE A 373 -16.13 -11.76 16.69
N ASN A 374 -16.92 -11.15 15.82
CA ASN A 374 -18.26 -11.64 15.49
C ASN A 374 -18.20 -12.68 14.36
N VAL A 375 -17.30 -12.46 13.38
CA VAL A 375 -17.10 -13.34 12.23
C VAL A 375 -15.60 -13.38 11.91
N VAL A 376 -15.11 -14.59 11.63
CA VAL A 376 -13.78 -14.85 11.09
C VAL A 376 -13.92 -15.53 9.74
N ILE A 377 -13.30 -14.97 8.70
CA ILE A 377 -13.25 -15.57 7.36
C ILE A 377 -11.80 -15.84 6.99
N THR A 378 -11.46 -17.11 6.86
CA THR A 378 -10.16 -17.62 6.45
C THR A 378 -10.17 -18.00 4.97
N GLY A 379 -8.99 -18.12 4.32
CA GLY A 379 -8.90 -18.52 2.92
C GLY A 379 -9.77 -17.68 1.98
N SER A 380 -9.90 -16.38 2.26
CA SER A 380 -10.84 -15.46 1.61
C SER A 380 -10.55 -15.18 0.14
N ALA A 381 -9.31 -15.44 -0.32
CA ALA A 381 -8.83 -15.16 -1.67
C ALA A 381 -8.98 -13.67 -2.08
N LYS A 382 -8.63 -12.74 -1.15
CA LYS A 382 -8.54 -11.31 -1.51
C LYS A 382 -7.51 -11.12 -2.65
N PRO A 383 -7.73 -10.23 -3.60
CA PRO A 383 -8.81 -9.23 -3.71
C PRO A 383 -10.13 -9.74 -4.29
N GLY A 384 -10.23 -10.99 -4.74
CA GLY A 384 -11.44 -11.59 -5.31
C GLY A 384 -12.65 -11.54 -4.35
N PHE A 385 -12.40 -11.68 -3.06
CA PHE A 385 -13.42 -11.58 -2.00
C PHE A 385 -14.28 -10.30 -2.10
N PHE A 386 -13.71 -9.20 -2.54
CA PHE A 386 -14.41 -7.91 -2.67
C PHE A 386 -15.14 -7.75 -4.02
N HIS A 387 -15.06 -8.70 -4.93
CA HIS A 387 -15.58 -8.56 -6.29
C HIS A 387 -16.57 -9.63 -6.74
N ASP A 388 -16.35 -10.85 -6.34
CA ASP A 388 -17.00 -12.01 -6.98
C ASP A 388 -18.15 -12.56 -6.13
N GLU A 389 -19.30 -11.89 -6.22
CA GLU A 389 -20.50 -12.27 -5.47
C GLU A 389 -21.09 -13.63 -5.88
N LYS A 390 -20.75 -14.16 -7.06
CA LYS A 390 -21.47 -15.31 -7.65
C LYS A 390 -20.74 -16.66 -7.57
N ARG A 391 -19.46 -16.70 -7.21
CA ARG A 391 -18.63 -17.92 -7.41
C ARG A 391 -18.01 -18.54 -6.18
N ALA A 392 -17.93 -17.85 -5.07
CA ALA A 392 -17.25 -18.36 -3.90
C ALA A 392 -18.24 -19.03 -2.94
N ASN A 393 -18.07 -20.33 -2.73
CA ASN A 393 -18.78 -21.04 -1.67
C ASN A 393 -18.23 -20.61 -0.31
N LEU A 394 -19.11 -20.52 0.67
CA LEU A 394 -18.74 -20.29 2.06
C LEU A 394 -18.89 -21.61 2.81
N PHE A 395 -17.84 -22.03 3.47
CA PHE A 395 -17.85 -23.20 4.34
C PHE A 395 -17.73 -22.73 5.80
N GLU A 396 -18.45 -23.37 6.71
CA GLU A 396 -18.22 -23.20 8.14
C GLU A 396 -17.03 -24.07 8.54
N VAL A 397 -16.15 -23.52 9.36
CA VAL A 397 -14.98 -24.24 9.88
C VAL A 397 -15.31 -24.72 11.28
N ASP A 398 -15.19 -26.02 11.51
CA ASP A 398 -15.20 -26.56 12.87
C ASP A 398 -13.85 -26.22 13.55
N PRO A 399 -13.85 -25.38 14.60
CA PRO A 399 -12.61 -24.92 15.22
C PRO A 399 -11.74 -26.05 15.79
N ASP A 400 -12.34 -27.11 16.31
CA ASP A 400 -11.63 -28.21 16.95
C ASP A 400 -10.88 -29.10 15.95
N SER A 401 -11.55 -29.45 14.85
CA SER A 401 -10.99 -30.35 13.84
C SER A 401 -10.38 -29.65 12.64
N GLY A 402 -10.72 -28.37 12.42
CA GLY A 402 -10.37 -27.63 11.21
C GLY A 402 -11.14 -28.11 9.96
N MET A 403 -12.11 -28.99 10.12
CA MET A 403 -12.90 -29.54 9.02
C MET A 403 -13.86 -28.50 8.45
N LEU A 404 -14.05 -28.55 7.14
CA LEU A 404 -14.98 -27.68 6.44
C LEU A 404 -16.36 -28.34 6.41
N LEU A 405 -17.33 -27.65 6.99
CA LEU A 405 -18.72 -28.06 6.99
C LEU A 405 -19.45 -27.26 5.90
N ASN A 406 -20.25 -27.97 5.14
CA ASN A 406 -21.09 -27.34 4.13
C ASN A 406 -22.12 -26.45 4.83
N THR A 407 -22.22 -25.19 4.44
CA THR A 407 -23.11 -24.24 5.12
C THR A 407 -24.57 -24.56 4.94
N ASP A 408 -24.93 -25.39 3.93
CA ASP A 408 -26.31 -25.75 3.61
C ASP A 408 -26.38 -27.01 2.74
N ASN A 409 -25.85 -28.13 3.18
CA ASN A 409 -25.90 -29.42 2.48
C ASN A 409 -25.57 -29.34 0.98
N GLY A 410 -24.65 -28.45 0.59
CA GLY A 410 -24.28 -28.19 -0.80
C GLY A 410 -25.11 -27.09 -1.47
N THR A 411 -26.03 -26.45 -0.79
CA THR A 411 -26.81 -25.33 -1.31
C THR A 411 -26.12 -23.97 -1.11
N PRO A 412 -26.35 -23.01 -2.03
CA PRO A 412 -25.71 -21.72 -1.94
C PRO A 412 -26.13 -20.89 -0.72
N MET A 413 -25.24 -20.14 -0.18
CA MET A 413 -25.27 -19.20 0.93
C MET A 413 -26.54 -18.39 1.25
N PRO A 414 -27.50 -18.09 0.33
CA PRO A 414 -28.69 -17.32 0.70
C PRO A 414 -29.47 -17.87 1.89
N GLN A 415 -29.45 -19.17 2.10
CA GLN A 415 -30.16 -19.81 3.22
C GLN A 415 -29.41 -19.62 4.54
N VAL A 416 -28.09 -19.71 4.55
CA VAL A 416 -27.28 -19.42 5.74
C VAL A 416 -27.42 -17.94 6.15
N GLY A 417 -27.40 -17.02 5.18
CA GLY A 417 -27.57 -15.58 5.44
C GLY A 417 -28.95 -15.20 5.95
N ASN A 418 -29.98 -15.99 5.64
CA ASN A 418 -31.34 -15.75 6.12
C ASN A 418 -31.58 -16.32 7.53
N THR A 419 -30.80 -17.32 7.94
CA THR A 419 -30.97 -18.01 9.22
C THR A 419 -30.15 -17.39 10.35
N PHE A 420 -29.09 -16.67 10.02
CA PHE A 420 -28.13 -16.16 10.99
C PHE A 420 -27.77 -14.70 10.69
N ARG A 421 -28.64 -13.77 11.03
CA ARG A 421 -28.19 -12.42 11.39
C ARG A 421 -27.57 -12.54 12.76
N LEU A 422 -26.24 -12.45 12.84
CA LEU A 422 -25.59 -12.24 14.12
C LEU A 422 -26.08 -10.88 14.63
N PRO A 423 -26.79 -10.83 15.75
CA PRO A 423 -27.21 -9.55 16.30
C PRO A 423 -25.94 -8.75 16.64
N LEU A 424 -25.82 -7.56 16.12
CA LEU A 424 -24.73 -6.63 16.40
C LEU A 424 -24.55 -6.33 17.90
N LYS A 425 -25.47 -6.80 18.75
CA LYS A 425 -25.57 -6.41 20.16
C LYS A 425 -25.57 -7.55 21.18
N SER A 426 -25.43 -8.81 20.79
CA SER A 426 -25.48 -9.88 21.77
C SER A 426 -24.07 -10.27 22.20
N SER A 427 -23.77 -10.03 23.46
CA SER A 427 -22.52 -10.38 24.14
C SER A 427 -22.32 -11.89 24.39
N ASN A 428 -23.29 -12.73 24.03
CA ASN A 428 -23.33 -14.15 24.38
C ASN A 428 -23.32 -15.14 23.21
N GLU A 429 -23.18 -14.68 21.93
CA GLU A 429 -23.06 -15.60 20.82
C GLU A 429 -21.59 -15.86 20.48
N SER A 430 -21.23 -17.14 20.34
CA SER A 430 -19.92 -17.58 19.92
C SER A 430 -19.61 -17.09 18.51
N CYS A 431 -18.39 -16.61 18.27
CA CYS A 431 -17.90 -16.27 16.95
C CYS A 431 -18.03 -17.46 16.00
N LYS A 432 -18.48 -17.20 14.77
CA LYS A 432 -18.50 -18.21 13.71
C LYS A 432 -17.31 -18.05 12.80
N VAL A 433 -16.66 -19.16 12.55
CA VAL A 433 -15.51 -19.26 11.67
C VAL A 433 -15.94 -19.84 10.32
N PHE A 434 -15.53 -19.15 9.25
CA PHE A 434 -15.82 -19.57 7.88
C PHE A 434 -14.56 -19.61 7.04
N GLN A 435 -14.64 -20.33 5.91
CA GLN A 435 -13.60 -20.32 4.88
C GLN A 435 -14.21 -19.97 3.52
N GLY A 436 -13.51 -19.13 2.75
CA GLY A 436 -13.94 -18.72 1.42
C GLY A 436 -15.00 -17.61 1.45
N GLY A 437 -16.03 -17.75 0.63
CA GLY A 437 -17.12 -16.78 0.55
C GLY A 437 -16.75 -15.46 -0.15
N ASN A 438 -17.58 -14.45 0.06
CA ASN A 438 -17.42 -13.12 -0.51
C ASN A 438 -18.02 -12.04 0.41
N VAL A 439 -17.88 -10.78 0.02
CA VAL A 439 -18.37 -9.63 0.78
C VAL A 439 -19.88 -9.63 0.99
N GLY A 440 -20.67 -10.16 0.05
CA GLY A 440 -22.12 -10.27 0.20
C GLY A 440 -22.50 -11.21 1.34
N HIS A 441 -21.76 -12.30 1.51
CA HIS A 441 -21.89 -13.19 2.65
C HIS A 441 -21.58 -12.50 3.98
N LEU A 442 -20.46 -11.77 4.04
CA LEU A 442 -20.05 -11.02 5.22
C LEU A 442 -21.10 -9.97 5.64
N HIS A 443 -21.61 -9.20 4.66
CA HIS A 443 -22.65 -8.20 4.95
C HIS A 443 -23.92 -8.83 5.52
N LYS A 444 -24.33 -9.99 5.00
CA LYS A 444 -25.49 -10.72 5.53
C LYS A 444 -25.26 -11.24 6.94
N LEU A 445 -24.08 -11.83 7.19
CA LEU A 445 -23.71 -12.36 8.50
C LEU A 445 -23.69 -11.27 9.57
N LEU A 446 -23.18 -10.08 9.24
CA LEU A 446 -23.08 -8.96 10.18
C LEU A 446 -24.29 -8.02 10.17
N GLY A 447 -25.26 -8.22 9.27
CA GLY A 447 -26.42 -7.32 9.14
C GLY A 447 -26.04 -5.91 8.70
N ILE A 448 -25.01 -5.75 7.88
CA ILE A 448 -24.54 -4.45 7.41
C ILE A 448 -25.50 -3.93 6.35
N GLU A 449 -26.16 -2.81 6.63
CA GLU A 449 -27.11 -2.15 5.72
C GLU A 449 -26.42 -1.21 4.73
N SER A 450 -25.38 -0.51 5.19
CA SER A 450 -24.65 0.45 4.37
C SER A 450 -23.13 0.20 4.42
N SER A 451 -22.53 0.09 3.26
CA SER A 451 -21.08 -0.07 3.11
C SER A 451 -20.26 1.07 3.74
N SER A 452 -20.83 2.28 3.84
CA SER A 452 -20.16 3.43 4.46
C SER A 452 -19.98 3.31 5.98
N GLN A 453 -20.65 2.34 6.61
CA GLN A 453 -20.59 2.05 8.04
C GLN A 453 -19.51 1.04 8.42
N VAL A 454 -18.74 0.56 7.42
CA VAL A 454 -17.64 -0.40 7.62
C VAL A 454 -16.32 0.33 7.55
N LEU A 455 -15.44 0.11 8.55
CA LEU A 455 -14.03 0.43 8.49
C LEU A 455 -13.25 -0.86 8.28
N TYR A 456 -12.45 -0.94 7.23
CA TYR A 456 -11.56 -2.07 6.96
C TYR A 456 -10.10 -1.66 7.08
N VAL A 457 -9.34 -2.42 7.85
CA VAL A 457 -7.92 -2.17 8.16
C VAL A 457 -7.08 -3.26 7.51
N GLY A 458 -6.08 -2.86 6.74
CA GLY A 458 -5.16 -3.78 6.04
C GLY A 458 -3.83 -3.11 5.73
N ASP A 459 -2.83 -3.90 5.34
CA ASP A 459 -1.50 -3.42 4.94
C ASP A 459 -1.33 -3.30 3.42
N HIS A 460 -2.13 -4.05 2.65
CA HIS A 460 -1.99 -4.16 1.21
C HIS A 460 -2.85 -3.13 0.47
N ILE A 461 -2.19 -2.13 -0.14
CA ILE A 461 -2.87 -1.00 -0.81
C ILE A 461 -3.85 -1.46 -1.91
N TYR A 462 -3.55 -2.49 -2.67
CA TYR A 462 -4.43 -3.01 -3.73
C TYR A 462 -5.38 -4.10 -3.24
N GLY A 463 -4.87 -5.06 -2.47
CA GLY A 463 -5.62 -6.22 -1.97
C GLY A 463 -6.73 -5.83 -1.02
N ASP A 464 -6.43 -4.95 -0.07
CA ASP A 464 -7.33 -4.58 1.02
C ASP A 464 -8.01 -3.22 0.79
N ILE A 465 -7.21 -2.19 0.45
CA ILE A 465 -7.64 -0.80 0.55
C ILE A 465 -8.36 -0.32 -0.72
N LEU A 466 -7.73 -0.50 -1.89
CA LEU A 466 -8.28 0.03 -3.13
C LEU A 466 -9.58 -0.66 -3.50
N ARG A 467 -9.61 -1.99 -3.37
CA ARG A 467 -10.77 -2.78 -3.79
C ARG A 467 -11.97 -2.55 -2.87
N SER A 468 -11.77 -2.67 -1.56
CA SER A 468 -12.82 -2.42 -0.57
C SER A 468 -13.39 -1.00 -0.68
N LYS A 469 -12.54 0.01 -0.98
CA LYS A 469 -12.98 1.39 -1.15
C LYS A 469 -13.69 1.64 -2.46
N LYS A 470 -13.09 1.27 -3.60
CA LYS A 470 -13.63 1.60 -4.93
C LYS A 470 -14.88 0.81 -5.30
N VAL A 471 -14.90 -0.47 -4.94
CA VAL A 471 -15.98 -1.37 -5.32
C VAL A 471 -17.12 -1.29 -4.32
N LEU A 472 -16.78 -1.32 -3.03
CA LEU A 472 -17.78 -1.41 -1.96
C LEU A 472 -18.12 -0.07 -1.31
N GLY A 473 -17.25 0.92 -1.41
CA GLY A 473 -17.44 2.20 -0.71
C GLY A 473 -17.11 2.16 0.79
N TRP A 474 -16.44 1.11 1.26
CA TRP A 474 -15.99 1.01 2.65
C TRP A 474 -15.06 2.15 3.05
N ARG A 475 -15.01 2.47 4.33
CA ARG A 475 -13.95 3.28 4.92
C ARG A 475 -12.72 2.41 5.11
N THR A 476 -11.55 2.98 4.94
CA THR A 476 -10.30 2.20 4.90
C THR A 476 -9.22 2.84 5.77
N MET A 477 -8.43 2.00 6.42
CA MET A 477 -7.23 2.39 7.15
C MET A 477 -6.07 1.51 6.70
N LEU A 478 -4.98 2.14 6.26
CA LEU A 478 -3.78 1.44 5.82
C LEU A 478 -2.75 1.38 6.96
N VAL A 479 -2.19 0.19 7.20
CA VAL A 479 -1.08 -0.02 8.12
C VAL A 479 0.24 0.06 7.34
N VAL A 480 1.13 0.96 7.77
CA VAL A 480 2.43 1.22 7.15
C VAL A 480 3.51 1.21 8.25
N PRO A 481 4.07 0.04 8.61
CA PRO A 481 5.03 -0.05 9.71
C PRO A 481 6.23 0.88 9.56
N GLU A 482 6.72 1.07 8.34
CA GLU A 482 7.87 1.94 8.04
C GLU A 482 7.61 3.42 8.35
N LEU A 483 6.35 3.81 8.48
CA LEU A 483 5.93 5.20 8.74
C LEU A 483 6.42 5.71 10.10
N GLU A 484 6.47 4.85 11.11
CA GLU A 484 6.92 5.22 12.46
C GLU A 484 8.30 5.88 12.40
N LYS A 485 9.26 5.17 11.84
CA LYS A 485 10.62 5.67 11.67
C LYS A 485 10.70 6.86 10.70
N GLU A 486 9.93 6.87 9.63
CA GLU A 486 9.94 7.99 8.67
C GLU A 486 9.44 9.28 9.33
N VAL A 487 8.40 9.22 10.16
CA VAL A 487 7.85 10.38 10.87
C VAL A 487 8.81 10.88 11.95
N GLU A 488 9.44 9.99 12.71
CA GLU A 488 10.45 10.34 13.70
C GLU A 488 11.65 11.05 13.06
N LEU A 489 12.19 10.50 11.97
CA LEU A 489 13.29 11.12 11.22
C LEU A 489 12.87 12.47 10.59
N LEU A 490 11.64 12.61 10.12
CA LEU A 490 11.14 13.90 9.62
C LEU A 490 11.12 14.96 10.71
N TRP A 491 10.77 14.57 11.93
CA TRP A 491 10.80 15.46 13.08
C TRP A 491 12.23 15.84 13.46
N GLU A 492 13.11 14.86 13.58
CA GLU A 492 14.54 15.09 13.90
C GLU A 492 15.21 15.99 12.87
N LEU A 493 14.94 15.77 11.58
CA LEU A 493 15.57 16.47 10.46
C LEU A 493 14.77 17.70 9.99
N ARG A 494 13.82 18.20 10.77
CA ARG A 494 12.96 19.33 10.37
C ARG A 494 13.75 20.60 10.01
N GLU A 495 14.79 20.90 10.77
CA GLU A 495 15.65 22.06 10.50
C GLU A 495 16.50 21.89 9.23
N THR A 496 17.03 20.68 9.02
CA THR A 496 17.75 20.36 7.76
C THR A 496 16.83 20.51 6.56
N ARG A 497 15.56 20.08 6.69
CA ARG A 497 14.56 20.25 5.64
C ARG A 497 14.25 21.72 5.36
N LYS A 498 14.20 22.56 6.39
CA LYS A 498 14.04 24.00 6.26
C LYS A 498 15.24 24.63 5.52
N GLN A 499 16.46 24.25 5.88
CA GLN A 499 17.67 24.68 5.19
C GLN A 499 17.66 24.29 3.71
N LEU A 500 17.28 23.05 3.37
CA LEU A 500 17.14 22.60 1.97
C LEU A 500 16.14 23.45 1.19
N ARG A 501 15.01 23.85 1.81
CA ARG A 501 14.05 24.76 1.19
C ARG A 501 14.66 26.14 0.94
N MET A 502 15.42 26.68 1.90
CA MET A 502 16.11 27.95 1.73
C MET A 502 17.16 27.89 0.61
N MET A 503 17.95 26.82 0.53
CA MET A 503 18.93 26.64 -0.56
C MET A 503 18.23 26.54 -1.93
N ARG A 504 17.11 25.87 -2.01
CA ARG A 504 16.30 25.80 -3.23
C ARG A 504 15.81 27.19 -3.64
N ASN A 505 15.20 27.94 -2.72
CA ASN A 505 14.72 29.29 -3.00
C ASN A 505 15.85 30.22 -3.43
N HIS A 506 17.02 30.09 -2.80
CA HIS A 506 18.21 30.87 -3.20
C HIS A 506 18.65 30.53 -4.62
N ARG A 507 18.71 29.27 -4.98
CA ARG A 507 19.00 28.83 -6.36
C ARG A 507 17.99 29.41 -7.35
N ASP A 508 16.70 29.31 -7.06
CA ASP A 508 15.63 29.78 -7.94
C ASP A 508 15.75 31.32 -8.15
N LEU A 509 16.08 32.08 -7.10
CA LEU A 509 16.36 33.54 -7.20
C LEU A 509 17.55 33.87 -8.09
N ILE A 510 18.64 33.08 -8.03
CA ILE A 510 19.79 33.27 -8.92
C ILE A 510 19.42 32.98 -10.37
N GLU A 511 18.67 31.89 -10.60
CA GLU A 511 18.20 31.51 -11.94
C GLU A 511 17.30 32.61 -12.54
N ASP A 512 16.40 33.20 -11.75
CA ASP A 512 15.56 34.32 -12.19
C ASP A 512 16.37 35.55 -12.56
N LYS A 513 17.39 35.90 -11.77
CA LYS A 513 18.31 37.02 -12.10
C LYS A 513 19.06 36.76 -13.40
N ILE A 514 19.58 35.56 -13.61
CA ILE A 514 20.22 35.14 -14.85
C ILE A 514 19.30 35.31 -16.05
N HIS A 515 18.05 34.82 -15.91
CA HIS A 515 17.06 34.93 -16.99
C HIS A 515 16.73 36.39 -17.30
N HIS A 516 16.53 37.21 -16.27
CA HIS A 516 16.26 38.63 -16.44
C HIS A 516 17.42 39.35 -17.14
N LEU A 517 18.65 39.06 -16.72
CA LEU A 517 19.83 39.69 -17.29
C LEU A 517 20.05 39.26 -18.75
N LYS A 518 19.84 37.98 -19.07
CA LYS A 518 19.89 37.49 -20.46
C LYS A 518 18.84 38.18 -21.32
N TRP A 519 17.64 38.32 -20.81
CA TRP A 519 16.55 39.00 -21.49
C TRP A 519 16.86 40.48 -21.76
N SER A 520 17.36 41.22 -20.73
CA SER A 520 17.79 42.61 -20.90
C SER A 520 18.89 42.74 -21.98
N LEU A 521 19.91 41.87 -21.97
CA LEU A 521 21.01 41.89 -22.95
C LEU A 521 20.55 41.61 -24.41
N GLU A 522 19.41 40.94 -24.58
CA GLU A 522 18.81 40.66 -25.90
C GLU A 522 17.96 41.82 -26.43
N ILE A 523 17.27 42.57 -25.54
CA ILE A 523 16.28 43.58 -25.97
C ILE A 523 16.78 45.00 -25.84
N GLU A 524 17.56 45.29 -24.80
CA GLU A 524 18.02 46.64 -24.53
C GLU A 524 19.31 46.99 -25.29
N VAL A 525 19.41 48.23 -25.77
CA VAL A 525 20.59 48.73 -26.44
C VAL A 525 21.52 49.36 -25.40
N PHE A 526 22.52 48.63 -24.98
CA PHE A 526 23.55 49.10 -24.04
C PHE A 526 24.73 49.74 -24.78
N ASP A 527 25.39 50.73 -24.15
CA ASP A 527 26.70 51.15 -24.60
C ASP A 527 27.76 50.06 -24.38
N GLY A 528 28.92 50.20 -25.01
CA GLY A 528 29.96 49.15 -24.98
C GLY A 528 30.52 48.84 -23.58
N ASN A 529 30.47 49.79 -22.66
CA ASN A 529 30.99 49.64 -21.29
C ASN A 529 29.91 48.98 -20.40
N GLU A 530 28.70 49.44 -20.52
CA GLU A 530 27.55 48.85 -19.75
C GLU A 530 27.31 47.39 -20.17
N LYS A 531 27.37 47.11 -21.45
CA LYS A 531 27.25 45.74 -21.96
C LYS A 531 28.30 44.80 -21.38
N ARG A 532 29.56 45.26 -21.29
CA ARG A 532 30.66 44.46 -20.68
C ARG A 532 30.39 44.20 -19.20
N LYS A 533 29.91 45.19 -18.47
CA LYS A 533 29.55 45.07 -17.05
C LYS A 533 28.43 44.05 -16.84
N GLN A 534 27.37 44.15 -17.63
CA GLN A 534 26.24 43.20 -17.57
C GLN A 534 26.68 41.77 -17.94
N MET A 535 27.58 41.60 -18.91
CA MET A 535 28.14 40.28 -19.25
C MET A 535 28.99 39.70 -18.12
N SER A 536 29.84 40.53 -17.47
CA SER A 536 30.64 40.07 -16.33
C SER A 536 29.76 39.69 -15.13
N GLU A 537 28.66 40.43 -14.88
CA GLU A 537 27.68 40.09 -13.85
C GLU A 537 26.96 38.76 -14.17
N LEU A 538 26.62 38.52 -15.43
CA LEU A 538 26.03 37.29 -15.90
C LEU A 538 26.95 36.08 -15.65
N GLU A 539 28.22 36.18 -16.01
CA GLU A 539 29.22 35.13 -15.77
C GLU A 539 29.38 34.83 -14.29
N ASN A 540 29.39 35.85 -13.43
CA ASN A 540 29.45 35.68 -11.98
C ASN A 540 28.21 34.97 -11.43
N LEU A 541 26.99 35.34 -11.86
CA LEU A 541 25.76 34.71 -11.46
C LEU A 541 25.66 33.26 -11.96
N GLU A 542 26.15 32.96 -13.16
CA GLU A 542 26.22 31.59 -13.68
C GLU A 542 27.17 30.71 -12.86
N SER A 543 28.31 31.24 -12.43
CA SER A 543 29.24 30.56 -11.52
C SER A 543 28.59 30.30 -10.16
N GLN A 544 27.96 31.31 -9.56
CA GLN A 544 27.23 31.17 -8.29
C GLN A 544 26.07 30.14 -8.40
N ARG A 545 25.37 30.13 -9.52
CA ARG A 545 24.31 29.13 -9.77
C ARG A 545 24.85 27.70 -9.69
N GLU A 546 25.98 27.42 -10.34
CA GLU A 546 26.54 26.05 -10.33
C GLU A 546 27.04 25.66 -8.93
N GLU A 547 27.61 26.57 -8.17
CA GLU A 547 28.04 26.33 -6.79
C GLU A 547 26.85 26.03 -5.87
N VAL A 548 25.81 26.88 -5.91
CA VAL A 548 24.59 26.66 -5.11
C VAL A 548 23.87 25.40 -5.55
N ARG A 549 23.82 25.09 -6.84
CA ARG A 549 23.24 23.88 -7.38
C ARG A 549 23.96 22.63 -6.88
N PHE A 550 25.28 22.62 -6.91
CA PHE A 550 26.09 21.51 -6.40
C PHE A 550 25.87 21.30 -4.90
N SER A 551 25.98 22.37 -4.11
CA SER A 551 25.78 22.33 -2.65
C SER A 551 24.37 21.85 -2.28
N HIS A 552 23.34 22.34 -2.96
CA HIS A 552 21.96 21.91 -2.77
C HIS A 552 21.75 20.43 -3.15
N GLN A 553 22.33 19.95 -4.24
CA GLN A 553 22.24 18.55 -4.64
C GLN A 553 22.92 17.62 -3.64
N GLN A 554 24.07 18.03 -3.12
CA GLN A 554 24.79 17.27 -2.10
C GLN A 554 23.97 17.19 -0.80
N ALA A 555 23.51 18.33 -0.28
CA ALA A 555 22.70 18.39 0.93
C ALA A 555 21.38 17.61 0.78
N GLN A 556 20.76 17.64 -0.39
CA GLN A 556 19.56 16.85 -0.68
C GLN A 556 19.85 15.35 -0.69
N ARG A 557 21.00 14.92 -1.24
CA ARG A 557 21.43 13.52 -1.24
C ARG A 557 21.69 13.04 0.19
N GLU A 558 22.40 13.81 0.99
CA GLU A 558 22.68 13.50 2.39
C GLU A 558 21.40 13.39 3.22
N PHE A 559 20.49 14.34 3.07
CA PHE A 559 19.17 14.28 3.69
C PHE A 559 18.39 13.02 3.30
N HIS A 560 18.40 12.68 2.03
CA HIS A 560 17.71 11.51 1.48
C HIS A 560 18.27 10.20 2.07
N GLN A 561 19.59 10.10 2.18
CA GLN A 561 20.29 8.92 2.72
C GLN A 561 20.05 8.70 4.21
N LYS A 562 19.61 9.72 4.97
CA LYS A 562 19.23 9.55 6.39
C LYS A 562 18.01 8.63 6.55
N PHE A 563 17.10 8.62 5.59
CA PHE A 563 15.92 7.73 5.61
C PHE A 563 16.24 6.33 5.10
N HIS A 564 16.83 6.25 3.93
CA HIS A 564 17.28 4.99 3.35
C HIS A 564 18.45 5.27 2.37
N LYS A 565 19.53 4.47 2.48
CA LYS A 565 20.78 4.72 1.73
C LYS A 565 20.58 4.80 0.20
N VAL A 566 19.66 3.97 -0.33
CA VAL A 566 19.41 3.84 -1.77
C VAL A 566 18.12 4.58 -2.17
N TRP A 567 17.03 4.30 -1.50
CA TRP A 567 15.69 4.72 -1.93
C TRP A 567 15.18 5.99 -1.25
N GLY A 568 15.81 6.43 -0.16
CA GLY A 568 15.39 7.61 0.62
C GLY A 568 14.03 7.44 1.29
N GLN A 569 13.27 8.54 1.41
CA GLN A 569 11.97 8.52 2.06
C GLN A 569 10.97 7.61 1.33
N LEU A 570 10.16 6.83 2.06
CA LEU A 570 9.08 6.03 1.48
C LEU A 570 8.03 6.91 0.80
N MET A 571 7.58 7.96 1.51
CA MET A 571 6.49 8.83 1.05
C MET A 571 6.93 9.92 0.07
N LYS A 572 8.23 10.16 -0.11
CA LYS A 572 8.74 11.19 -1.01
C LYS A 572 9.77 10.63 -2.00
N THR A 573 9.86 11.31 -3.14
CA THR A 573 10.93 11.14 -4.10
C THR A 573 11.35 12.53 -4.60
N GLY A 574 12.47 13.02 -4.09
CA GLY A 574 12.81 14.45 -4.18
C GLY A 574 11.79 15.30 -3.40
N TYR A 575 11.25 16.32 -4.06
CA TYR A 575 10.22 17.20 -3.46
C TYR A 575 8.79 16.69 -3.64
N GLN A 576 8.57 15.76 -4.55
CA GLN A 576 7.25 15.25 -4.89
C GLN A 576 6.86 14.05 -4.00
N ASN A 577 5.56 13.85 -3.81
CA ASN A 577 5.07 12.61 -3.26
C ASN A 577 5.50 11.43 -4.15
N SER A 578 5.91 10.33 -3.54
CA SER A 578 6.15 9.09 -4.27
C SER A 578 4.84 8.53 -4.85
N ARG A 579 4.97 7.62 -5.83
CA ARG A 579 3.81 6.85 -6.33
C ARG A 579 3.05 6.18 -5.18
N PHE A 580 3.77 5.58 -4.23
CA PHE A 580 3.17 4.93 -3.06
C PHE A 580 2.38 5.92 -2.20
N ALA A 581 2.98 7.07 -1.84
CA ALA A 581 2.29 8.11 -1.09
C ALA A 581 1.03 8.62 -1.79
N HIS A 582 1.08 8.77 -3.12
CA HIS A 582 -0.10 9.18 -3.89
C HIS A 582 -1.23 8.15 -3.84
N GLN A 583 -0.90 6.85 -3.79
CA GLN A 583 -1.90 5.80 -3.60
C GLN A 583 -2.48 5.80 -2.19
N VAL A 584 -1.63 5.98 -1.16
CA VAL A 584 -2.08 6.13 0.23
C VAL A 584 -3.04 7.31 0.35
N GLU A 585 -2.67 8.48 -0.16
CA GLU A 585 -3.49 9.70 -0.17
C GLU A 585 -4.84 9.46 -0.88
N ARG A 586 -4.81 8.78 -2.02
CA ARG A 586 -5.98 8.58 -2.86
C ARG A 586 -6.96 7.54 -2.30
N PHE A 587 -6.49 6.47 -1.69
CA PHE A 587 -7.30 5.29 -1.38
C PHE A 587 -7.52 5.05 0.11
N ALA A 588 -6.58 5.36 0.97
CA ALA A 588 -6.75 5.22 2.42
C ALA A 588 -7.47 6.46 3.00
N CYS A 589 -8.54 6.25 3.78
CA CYS A 589 -9.13 7.32 4.57
C CYS A 589 -8.22 7.72 5.72
N LEU A 590 -7.69 6.72 6.40
CA LEU A 590 -6.73 6.83 7.49
C LEU A 590 -5.49 5.99 7.17
N TYR A 591 -4.36 6.33 7.75
CA TYR A 591 -3.16 5.50 7.73
C TYR A 591 -2.35 5.70 9.01
N THR A 592 -1.61 4.67 9.41
CA THR A 592 -0.82 4.66 10.66
C THR A 592 0.30 3.64 10.58
N SER A 593 1.24 3.69 11.52
CA SER A 593 2.34 2.71 11.61
C SER A 593 1.90 1.35 12.13
N GLN A 594 0.96 1.32 13.09
CA GLN A 594 0.49 0.09 13.74
C GLN A 594 -1.03 0.15 13.93
N VAL A 595 -1.68 -1.00 13.79
CA VAL A 595 -3.14 -1.08 13.98
C VAL A 595 -3.56 -0.74 15.40
N THR A 596 -2.74 -1.10 16.38
CA THR A 596 -2.97 -0.88 17.81
C THR A 596 -2.99 0.59 18.21
N ASN A 597 -2.51 1.48 17.35
CA ASN A 597 -2.67 2.92 17.54
C ASN A 597 -4.15 3.36 17.63
N LEU A 598 -5.10 2.53 17.16
CA LEU A 598 -6.54 2.76 17.39
C LEU A 598 -6.90 2.82 18.88
N SER A 599 -6.22 2.05 19.74
CA SER A 599 -6.45 2.03 21.19
C SER A 599 -6.03 3.31 21.91
N LEU A 600 -5.17 4.11 21.26
CA LEU A 600 -4.72 5.40 21.81
C LEU A 600 -5.76 6.51 21.66
N TYR A 601 -6.85 6.24 20.96
CA TYR A 601 -7.89 7.23 20.66
C TYR A 601 -9.25 6.75 21.15
N SER A 602 -10.14 7.71 21.40
CA SER A 602 -11.54 7.38 21.68
C SER A 602 -12.14 6.57 20.53
N PRO A 603 -12.89 5.49 20.79
CA PRO A 603 -13.57 4.72 19.78
C PRO A 603 -14.57 5.59 18.96
N ASP A 604 -15.01 6.71 19.51
CA ASP A 604 -15.94 7.64 18.87
C ASP A 604 -15.27 8.84 18.19
N LYS A 605 -13.94 8.80 18.03
CA LYS A 605 -13.18 9.92 17.48
C LYS A 605 -13.68 10.32 16.08
N TYR A 606 -13.73 11.62 15.85
CA TYR A 606 -13.90 12.18 14.53
C TYR A 606 -12.52 12.59 13.98
N TYR A 607 -12.05 11.87 12.97
CA TYR A 607 -10.83 12.19 12.24
C TYR A 607 -11.13 13.23 11.15
N ARG A 608 -10.35 14.29 11.12
CA ARG A 608 -10.42 15.33 10.10
C ARG A 608 -9.08 15.45 9.39
N PRO A 609 -9.06 15.61 8.06
CA PRO A 609 -7.82 15.90 7.35
C PRO A 609 -7.31 17.30 7.73
N SER A 610 -6.03 17.53 7.54
CA SER A 610 -5.47 18.87 7.46
C SER A 610 -6.01 19.60 6.23
N GLU A 611 -5.87 20.90 6.20
CA GLU A 611 -6.22 21.71 5.04
C GLU A 611 -5.38 21.32 3.82
N ASP A 612 -6.00 21.28 2.65
CA ASP A 612 -5.31 21.13 1.38
C ASP A 612 -4.91 22.52 0.89
N PHE A 613 -3.62 22.73 0.66
CA PHE A 613 -3.10 23.99 0.15
C PHE A 613 -2.76 23.89 -1.35
N MET A 614 -3.24 24.88 -2.09
CA MET A 614 -2.77 25.12 -3.46
C MET A 614 -1.42 25.87 -3.44
N PRO A 615 -0.58 25.76 -4.49
CA PRO A 615 0.72 26.42 -4.51
C PRO A 615 0.70 27.91 -4.16
N HIS A 616 -0.28 28.65 -4.63
CA HIS A 616 -0.42 30.07 -4.33
C HIS A 616 -0.73 30.35 -2.85
N GLU A 617 -1.42 29.45 -2.16
CA GLU A 617 -1.72 29.59 -0.73
C GLU A 617 -0.47 29.37 0.11
N PHE A 618 0.40 28.43 -0.27
CA PHE A 618 1.71 28.25 0.38
C PHE A 618 2.57 29.51 0.34
N ASP A 619 2.62 30.16 -0.82
CA ASP A 619 3.45 31.36 -1.01
C ASP A 619 2.90 32.55 -0.21
N ILE A 620 1.58 32.69 -0.13
CA ILE A 620 0.91 33.80 0.59
C ILE A 620 0.97 33.60 2.10
N LEU A 621 0.75 32.36 2.59
CA LEU A 621 0.70 32.07 4.02
C LEU A 621 2.10 31.85 4.63
N GLY A 622 3.16 31.74 3.82
CA GLY A 622 4.53 31.52 4.28
C GLY A 622 4.79 30.17 4.94
N LEU A 623 4.03 29.13 4.57
CA LEU A 623 4.04 27.80 5.18
C LEU A 623 5.19 26.90 4.70
#